data_86913bb2ea206ea893ccb619dd2d3819
#
_entry.id   86913bb2ea206ea893ccb619dd2d3819
#
_cell.length_a   1.000
_cell.length_b   1.000
_cell.length_c   1.000
_cell.angle_alpha   90.00
_cell.angle_beta   90.00
_cell.angle_gamma   90.00
#
_symmetry.space_group_name_H-M   'P 1'
#
loop_
_entity.id
_entity.type
_entity.pdbx_description
1 polymer ?
#
loop_
_entity_poly.entity_id
_entity_poly.type
_entity_poly.pdbx_seq_one_letter_code
_entity_poly.pdbx_strand_id
1 'polypeptide(L)'
;ERGAVIVEPSFLHNDLLYGTPPAYVNDYAVVRLKDQVVILDLAGTETVINRAPNITVGNVIDEVQMLSYYDSSTDRYGFYNVHGLMLTSELYEDYSPLTNGLITVKREGKWGVLDNNGIEILPCVYDEINRFNNSTIYVIQDSTISYISISKGI
;
A
#
# COMPACT_ATOMS: atom_id res chain seq x y z
N GLU A 1 -19.85 -14.80 23.88
CA GLU A 1 -20.04 -14.19 22.56
C GLU A 1 -19.79 -12.68 22.70
N ARG A 2 -18.67 -12.20 22.18
CA ARG A 2 -18.45 -10.76 22.08
C ARG A 2 -19.23 -10.30 20.85
N GLY A 3 -20.31 -9.57 21.07
CA GLY A 3 -21.07 -8.95 19.99
C GLY A 3 -20.13 -8.13 19.10
N ALA A 4 -20.25 -8.30 17.78
CA ALA A 4 -19.56 -7.44 16.85
C ALA A 4 -20.00 -5.99 17.12
N VAL A 5 -19.05 -5.13 17.42
CA VAL A 5 -19.32 -3.69 17.49
C VAL A 5 -19.58 -3.25 16.05
N ILE A 6 -20.85 -3.03 15.73
CA ILE A 6 -21.21 -2.42 14.46
C ILE A 6 -20.99 -0.93 14.63
N VAL A 7 -19.86 -0.45 14.14
CA VAL A 7 -19.62 0.99 14.01
C VAL A 7 -20.40 1.46 12.81
N GLU A 8 -21.45 2.27 13.05
CA GLU A 8 -22.15 2.91 11.93
C GLU A 8 -21.25 4.03 11.39
N PRO A 9 -20.87 3.96 10.10
CA PRO A 9 -20.08 5.03 9.49
C PRO A 9 -20.87 6.35 9.50
N SER A 10 -20.16 7.45 9.67
CA SER A 10 -20.75 8.80 9.69
C SER A 10 -21.26 9.28 8.31
N PHE A 11 -21.05 8.50 7.25
CA PHE A 11 -21.45 8.82 5.88
C PHE A 11 -22.67 8.01 5.44
N LEU A 12 -23.53 8.63 4.63
CA LEU A 12 -24.70 8.00 4.08
C LEU A 12 -24.31 7.02 2.94
N HIS A 13 -25.10 5.93 2.81
CA HIS A 13 -24.89 4.94 1.75
C HIS A 13 -24.83 5.52 0.34
N ASN A 14 -25.56 6.61 0.08
CA ASN A 14 -25.57 7.30 -1.21
C ASN A 14 -24.28 8.04 -1.54
N ASP A 15 -23.40 8.26 -0.55
CA ASP A 15 -22.11 8.92 -0.74
C ASP A 15 -21.00 7.94 -1.16
N LEU A 16 -21.28 6.63 -1.11
CA LEU A 16 -20.35 5.58 -1.52
C LEU A 16 -20.20 5.57 -3.04
N LEU A 17 -18.95 5.64 -3.51
CA LEU A 17 -18.65 5.67 -4.95
C LEU A 17 -19.14 4.40 -5.69
N TYR A 18 -19.15 3.25 -5.01
CA TYR A 18 -19.52 1.95 -5.59
C TYR A 18 -20.71 1.27 -4.93
N GLY A 19 -21.37 1.90 -3.97
CA GLY A 19 -22.59 1.38 -3.32
C GLY A 19 -22.41 0.08 -2.52
N THR A 20 -21.20 -0.45 -2.38
CA THR A 20 -20.89 -1.66 -1.62
C THR A 20 -20.21 -1.33 -0.30
N PRO A 21 -20.62 -1.98 0.82
CA PRO A 21 -19.92 -1.79 2.08
C PRO A 21 -18.45 -2.19 1.96
N PRO A 22 -17.52 -1.44 2.57
CA PRO A 22 -16.12 -1.79 2.57
C PRO A 22 -15.87 -3.05 3.42
N ALA A 23 -14.91 -3.86 3.00
CA ALA A 23 -14.40 -4.97 3.80
C ALA A 23 -13.14 -4.55 4.58
N TYR A 24 -13.00 -5.06 5.79
CA TYR A 24 -11.78 -4.85 6.58
C TYR A 24 -10.66 -5.76 6.08
N VAL A 25 -9.48 -5.17 5.90
CA VAL A 25 -8.22 -5.85 5.61
C VAL A 25 -7.20 -5.37 6.64
N ASN A 26 -6.59 -6.28 7.39
CA ASN A 26 -5.64 -5.96 8.46
C ASN A 26 -6.14 -4.85 9.41
N ASP A 27 -7.36 -5.02 9.93
CA ASP A 27 -7.98 -4.11 10.89
C ASP A 27 -8.38 -2.74 10.32
N TYR A 28 -8.28 -2.52 9.01
CA TYR A 28 -8.66 -1.28 8.34
C TYR A 28 -9.62 -1.54 7.18
N ALA A 29 -10.58 -0.64 7.01
CA ALA A 29 -11.44 -0.60 5.84
C ALA A 29 -11.25 0.70 5.08
N VAL A 30 -11.30 0.63 3.75
CA VAL A 30 -11.15 1.80 2.87
C VAL A 30 -12.49 2.10 2.22
N VAL A 31 -13.06 3.25 2.56
CA VAL A 31 -14.33 3.75 2.03
C VAL A 31 -14.05 4.83 1.00
N ARG A 32 -14.55 4.63 -0.22
CA ARG A 32 -14.38 5.58 -1.32
C ARG A 32 -15.64 6.39 -1.48
N LEU A 33 -15.53 7.69 -1.21
CA LEU A 33 -16.56 8.68 -1.44
C LEU A 33 -16.23 9.46 -2.73
N LYS A 34 -17.15 10.28 -3.16
CA LYS A 34 -16.99 11.06 -4.41
C LYS A 34 -15.73 11.91 -4.44
N ASP A 35 -15.46 12.62 -3.36
CA ASP A 35 -14.37 13.60 -3.30
C ASP A 35 -13.28 13.26 -2.27
N GLN A 36 -13.43 12.14 -1.56
CA GLN A 36 -12.50 11.75 -0.50
C GLN A 36 -12.45 10.23 -0.33
N VAL A 37 -11.40 9.77 0.32
CA VAL A 37 -11.27 8.40 0.81
C VAL A 37 -11.18 8.44 2.32
N VAL A 38 -11.94 7.57 2.98
CA VAL A 38 -11.93 7.43 4.44
C VAL A 38 -11.37 6.07 4.81
N ILE A 39 -10.36 6.06 5.65
CA ILE A 39 -9.82 4.85 6.25
C ILE A 39 -10.47 4.71 7.63
N LEU A 40 -11.09 3.56 7.88
CA LEU A 40 -11.72 3.21 9.17
C LEU A 40 -10.88 2.16 9.88
N ASP A 41 -10.58 2.38 11.15
CA ASP A 41 -10.03 1.32 12.00
C ASP A 41 -11.16 0.52 12.70
N LEU A 42 -10.78 -0.53 13.44
CA LEU A 42 -11.76 -1.36 14.19
C LEU A 42 -12.46 -0.61 15.34
N ALA A 43 -11.91 0.52 15.80
CA ALA A 43 -12.53 1.36 16.80
C ALA A 43 -13.53 2.36 16.20
N GLY A 44 -13.59 2.43 14.85
CA GLY A 44 -14.42 3.38 14.12
C GLY A 44 -13.78 4.76 13.98
N THR A 45 -12.48 4.87 14.21
CA THR A 45 -11.75 6.11 13.95
C THR A 45 -11.65 6.33 12.44
N GLU A 46 -12.03 7.52 11.99
CA GLU A 46 -12.00 7.91 10.59
C GLU A 46 -10.74 8.72 10.29
N THR A 47 -9.98 8.29 9.29
CA THR A 47 -8.89 9.07 8.71
C THR A 47 -9.28 9.48 7.29
N VAL A 48 -9.34 10.77 7.02
CA VAL A 48 -9.78 11.31 5.72
C VAL A 48 -8.58 11.67 4.85
N ILE A 49 -8.58 11.16 3.63
CA ILE A 49 -7.67 11.57 2.56
C ILE A 49 -8.47 12.35 1.54
N ASN A 50 -8.17 13.63 1.38
CA ASN A 50 -8.75 14.44 0.31
C ASN A 50 -8.18 13.97 -1.04
N ARG A 51 -9.08 13.63 -1.95
CA ARG A 51 -8.72 13.06 -3.25
C ARG A 51 -8.69 14.12 -4.34
N ALA A 52 -7.56 14.26 -5.02
CA ALA A 52 -7.52 14.96 -6.30
C ALA A 52 -8.23 14.12 -7.38
N PRO A 53 -8.84 14.72 -8.40
CA PRO A 53 -9.61 14.01 -9.43
C PRO A 53 -8.80 12.94 -10.19
N ASN A 54 -7.50 13.13 -10.32
CA ASN A 54 -6.57 12.21 -10.99
C ASN A 54 -6.02 11.11 -10.07
N ILE A 55 -6.37 11.12 -8.77
CA ILE A 55 -5.86 10.15 -7.79
C ILE A 55 -6.91 9.09 -7.50
N THR A 56 -6.53 7.83 -7.64
CA THR A 56 -7.32 6.67 -7.23
C THR A 56 -6.59 5.93 -6.12
N VAL A 57 -7.18 5.90 -4.93
CA VAL A 57 -6.61 5.19 -3.76
C VAL A 57 -7.07 3.74 -3.77
N GLY A 58 -6.12 2.81 -3.62
CA GLY A 58 -6.37 1.37 -3.53
C GLY A 58 -6.86 0.91 -2.15
N ASN A 59 -6.91 -0.39 -1.96
CA ASN A 59 -7.17 -1.00 -0.65
C ASN A 59 -5.89 -1.03 0.19
N VAL A 60 -6.04 -1.36 1.48
CA VAL A 60 -4.88 -1.70 2.31
C VAL A 60 -4.18 -2.91 1.71
N ILE A 61 -2.87 -2.78 1.48
CA ILE A 61 -2.04 -3.88 1.01
C ILE A 61 -1.78 -4.79 2.20
N ASP A 62 -2.16 -6.06 2.04
CA ASP A 62 -1.97 -7.08 3.07
C ASP A 62 -0.50 -7.19 3.48
N GLU A 63 -0.25 -7.47 4.76
CA GLU A 63 1.08 -7.59 5.38
C GLU A 63 1.92 -6.30 5.47
N VAL A 64 1.60 -5.23 4.76
CA VAL A 64 2.44 -4.01 4.70
C VAL A 64 1.80 -2.82 5.43
N GLN A 65 0.49 -2.83 5.65
CA GLN A 65 -0.29 -1.73 6.24
C GLN A 65 -0.10 -0.38 5.52
N MET A 66 0.01 -0.45 4.22
CA MET A 66 0.07 0.71 3.31
C MET A 66 -1.10 0.64 2.33
N LEU A 67 -1.46 1.79 1.80
CA LEU A 67 -2.38 1.90 0.67
C LEU A 67 -1.61 2.42 -0.53
N SER A 68 -1.77 1.78 -1.68
CA SER A 68 -1.30 2.37 -2.93
C SER A 68 -2.27 3.45 -3.40
N TYR A 69 -1.78 4.43 -4.10
CA TYR A 69 -2.59 5.28 -4.96
C TYR A 69 -2.01 5.31 -6.37
N TYR A 70 -2.90 5.43 -7.33
CA TYR A 70 -2.56 5.60 -8.74
C TYR A 70 -2.84 7.03 -9.16
N ASP A 71 -1.87 7.66 -9.78
CA ASP A 71 -2.00 8.99 -10.38
C ASP A 71 -2.13 8.87 -11.89
N SER A 72 -3.33 9.08 -12.41
CA SER A 72 -3.62 8.97 -13.84
C SER A 72 -2.98 10.08 -14.69
N SER A 73 -2.52 11.15 -14.09
CA SER A 73 -1.82 12.22 -14.81
C SER A 73 -0.38 11.87 -15.15
N THR A 74 0.24 11.00 -14.35
CA THR A 74 1.63 10.56 -14.51
C THR A 74 1.76 9.09 -14.90
N ASP A 75 0.68 8.32 -14.81
CA ASP A 75 0.66 6.86 -14.97
C ASP A 75 1.62 6.18 -13.97
N ARG A 76 1.51 6.57 -12.71
CA ARG A 76 2.42 6.14 -11.64
C ARG A 76 1.68 5.84 -10.34
N TYR A 77 2.34 5.07 -9.49
CA TYR A 77 1.88 4.69 -8.16
C TYR A 77 2.68 5.37 -7.05
N GLY A 78 2.00 5.73 -5.99
CA GLY A 78 2.59 6.16 -4.72
C GLY A 78 1.90 5.46 -3.55
N PHE A 79 2.29 5.81 -2.33
CA PHE A 79 1.81 5.12 -1.13
C PHE A 79 1.43 6.09 -0.02
N TYR A 80 0.36 5.72 0.71
CA TYR A 80 -0.04 6.29 1.99
C TYR A 80 0.10 5.22 3.08
N ASN A 81 0.34 5.65 4.31
CA ASN A 81 0.10 4.77 5.45
C ASN A 81 -1.39 4.76 5.82
N VAL A 82 -1.76 3.87 6.75
CA VAL A 82 -3.16 3.74 7.23
C VAL A 82 -3.66 4.95 8.02
N HIS A 83 -2.78 5.89 8.34
CA HIS A 83 -3.12 7.17 8.98
C HIS A 83 -3.20 8.33 7.98
N GLY A 84 -3.21 8.03 6.68
CA GLY A 84 -3.37 9.03 5.62
C GLY A 84 -2.12 9.86 5.30
N LEU A 85 -0.97 9.52 5.87
CA LEU A 85 0.28 10.19 5.57
C LEU A 85 0.87 9.63 4.26
N MET A 86 1.22 10.52 3.34
CA MET A 86 1.95 10.16 2.12
C MET A 86 3.37 9.71 2.49
N LEU A 87 3.73 8.47 2.10
CA LEU A 87 5.00 7.85 2.45
C LEU A 87 6.10 8.10 1.43
N THR A 88 5.74 8.31 0.17
CA THR A 88 6.71 8.45 -0.93
C THR A 88 6.55 9.79 -1.62
N SER A 89 7.65 10.51 -1.83
CA SER A 89 7.70 11.73 -2.65
C SER A 89 7.89 11.42 -4.13
N GLU A 90 8.37 10.24 -4.45
CA GLU A 90 8.56 9.76 -5.82
C GLU A 90 7.49 8.72 -6.17
N LEU A 91 7.12 8.69 -7.44
CA LEU A 91 6.13 7.77 -7.98
C LEU A 91 6.80 6.64 -8.77
N TYR A 92 6.19 5.46 -8.72
CA TYR A 92 6.71 4.23 -9.29
C TYR A 92 5.87 3.75 -10.47
N GLU A 93 6.48 3.05 -11.40
CA GLU A 93 5.84 2.44 -12.58
C GLU A 93 4.97 1.25 -12.20
N ASP A 94 5.40 0.50 -11.20
CA ASP A 94 4.76 -0.73 -10.74
C ASP A 94 5.17 -1.05 -9.31
N TYR A 95 4.43 -1.94 -8.66
CA TYR A 95 4.75 -2.44 -7.32
C TYR A 95 4.18 -3.84 -7.09
N SER A 96 4.77 -4.58 -6.14
CA SER A 96 4.24 -5.86 -5.68
C SER A 96 4.59 -6.10 -4.21
N PRO A 97 3.64 -6.57 -3.38
CA PRO A 97 3.96 -7.02 -2.03
C PRO A 97 5.01 -8.13 -2.06
N LEU A 98 5.98 -8.06 -1.16
CA LEU A 98 7.07 -9.03 -1.13
C LEU A 98 6.91 -10.00 0.06
N THR A 99 7.38 -9.60 1.23
CA THR A 99 7.28 -10.37 2.48
C THR A 99 7.74 -9.50 3.65
N ASN A 100 7.36 -9.85 4.88
CA ASN A 100 7.81 -9.18 6.11
C ASN A 100 7.61 -7.64 6.13
N GLY A 101 6.50 -7.14 5.59
CA GLY A 101 6.24 -5.71 5.52
C GLY A 101 7.04 -4.98 4.44
N LEU A 102 7.60 -5.70 3.48
CA LEU A 102 8.35 -5.14 2.35
C LEU A 102 7.49 -5.15 1.08
N ILE A 103 7.75 -4.17 0.22
CA ILE A 103 7.13 -4.04 -1.08
C ILE A 103 8.20 -3.78 -2.15
N THR A 104 8.10 -4.48 -3.27
CA THR A 104 8.92 -4.16 -4.44
C THR A 104 8.29 -3.02 -5.20
N VAL A 105 9.11 -2.13 -5.72
CA VAL A 105 8.70 -0.98 -6.55
C VAL A 105 9.57 -0.89 -7.78
N LYS A 106 9.00 -0.40 -8.88
CA LYS A 106 9.70 -0.27 -10.15
C LYS A 106 9.85 1.20 -10.55
N ARG A 107 11.07 1.59 -10.90
CA ARG A 107 11.40 2.91 -11.41
C ARG A 107 12.44 2.80 -12.51
N GLU A 108 12.22 3.48 -13.63
CA GLU A 108 13.10 3.44 -14.80
C GLU A 108 13.39 2.00 -15.28
N GLY A 109 12.36 1.15 -15.24
CA GLY A 109 12.46 -0.25 -15.68
C GLY A 109 13.19 -1.19 -14.70
N LYS A 110 13.66 -0.69 -13.54
CA LYS A 110 14.38 -1.48 -12.53
C LYS A 110 13.61 -1.57 -11.23
N TRP A 111 13.80 -2.68 -10.52
CA TRP A 111 13.15 -2.97 -9.24
C TRP A 111 14.02 -2.59 -8.06
N GLY A 112 13.37 -2.08 -7.01
CA GLY A 112 13.90 -1.83 -5.68
C GLY A 112 12.95 -2.34 -4.61
N VAL A 113 13.24 -2.07 -3.36
CA VAL A 113 12.42 -2.49 -2.21
C VAL A 113 12.22 -1.32 -1.25
N LEU A 114 10.98 -1.10 -0.84
CA LEU A 114 10.62 -0.20 0.26
C LEU A 114 10.20 -1.02 1.49
N ASP A 115 10.42 -0.43 2.65
CA ASP A 115 9.77 -0.88 3.88
C ASP A 115 8.34 -0.31 4.02
N ASN A 116 7.64 -0.68 5.09
CA ASN A 116 6.29 -0.21 5.38
C ASN A 116 6.19 1.27 5.82
N ASN A 117 7.30 1.98 5.92
CA ASN A 117 7.37 3.42 6.12
C ASN A 117 7.69 4.17 4.82
N GLY A 118 7.81 3.46 3.70
CA GLY A 118 8.16 4.02 2.40
C GLY A 118 9.66 4.33 2.26
N ILE A 119 10.50 3.78 3.14
CA ILE A 119 11.95 3.96 3.07
C ILE A 119 12.55 2.95 2.10
N GLU A 120 13.31 3.44 1.14
CA GLU A 120 14.03 2.61 0.18
C GLU A 120 15.16 1.85 0.87
N ILE A 121 15.02 0.52 1.02
CA ILE A 121 16.01 -0.37 1.61
C ILE A 121 16.90 -1.04 0.55
N LEU A 122 16.39 -1.20 -0.66
CA LEU A 122 17.18 -1.55 -1.85
C LEU A 122 16.83 -0.58 -2.97
N PRO A 123 17.84 0.02 -3.62
CA PRO A 123 17.61 0.96 -4.72
C PRO A 123 17.02 0.26 -5.95
N CYS A 124 16.33 1.04 -6.80
CA CYS A 124 15.80 0.53 -8.06
C CYS A 124 16.89 0.34 -9.12
N VAL A 125 17.66 -0.74 -8.98
CA VAL A 125 18.78 -1.09 -9.88
C VAL A 125 18.72 -2.55 -10.38
N TYR A 126 17.81 -3.34 -9.83
CA TYR A 126 17.71 -4.78 -10.11
C TYR A 126 16.78 -5.07 -11.28
N ASP A 127 17.12 -6.06 -12.07
CA ASP A 127 16.28 -6.56 -13.17
C ASP A 127 15.05 -7.31 -12.62
N GLU A 128 15.27 -8.03 -11.52
CA GLU A 128 14.25 -8.83 -10.84
C GLU A 128 14.52 -8.92 -9.34
N ILE A 129 13.45 -8.93 -8.55
CA ILE A 129 13.50 -9.17 -7.10
C ILE A 129 12.36 -10.13 -6.76
N ASN A 130 12.70 -11.25 -6.11
CA ASN A 130 11.71 -12.25 -5.72
C ASN A 130 11.98 -12.78 -4.32
N ARG A 131 10.91 -13.27 -3.69
CA ARG A 131 11.00 -13.98 -2.44
C ARG A 131 11.64 -15.35 -2.65
N PHE A 132 12.66 -15.67 -1.85
CA PHE A 132 13.24 -17.00 -1.76
C PHE A 132 12.61 -17.79 -0.61
N ASN A 133 12.54 -17.19 0.58
CA ASN A 133 11.85 -17.72 1.77
C ASN A 133 11.40 -16.56 2.68
N ASN A 134 10.99 -16.85 3.91
CA ASN A 134 10.48 -15.82 4.83
C ASN A 134 11.53 -14.83 5.33
N SER A 135 12.81 -15.10 5.15
CA SER A 135 13.92 -14.26 5.63
C SER A 135 14.95 -13.91 4.57
N THR A 136 14.72 -14.35 3.32
CA THR A 136 15.66 -14.16 2.22
C THR A 136 14.93 -13.85 0.94
N ILE A 137 15.41 -12.88 0.22
CA ILE A 137 15.03 -12.60 -1.16
C ILE A 137 16.21 -12.92 -2.09
N TYR A 138 15.92 -13.15 -3.36
CA TYR A 138 16.95 -13.11 -4.38
C TYR A 138 16.72 -11.94 -5.32
N VAL A 139 17.82 -11.40 -5.80
CA VAL A 139 17.83 -10.29 -6.77
C VAL A 139 18.66 -10.69 -7.98
N ILE A 140 18.25 -10.21 -9.13
CA ILE A 140 19.00 -10.38 -10.39
C ILE A 140 19.45 -9.00 -10.86
N GLN A 141 20.73 -8.87 -11.11
CA GLN A 141 21.32 -7.67 -11.71
C GLN A 141 22.36 -8.11 -12.74
N ASP A 142 22.22 -7.62 -13.97
CA ASP A 142 23.16 -7.93 -15.07
C ASP A 142 23.44 -9.45 -15.21
N SER A 143 22.39 -10.27 -15.16
CA SER A 143 22.42 -11.74 -15.18
C SER A 143 23.11 -12.41 -13.99
N THR A 144 23.45 -11.66 -12.96
CA THR A 144 24.01 -12.19 -11.72
C THR A 144 22.91 -12.32 -10.66
N ILE A 145 22.82 -13.49 -10.03
CA ILE A 145 21.88 -13.77 -8.93
C ILE A 145 22.59 -13.57 -7.60
N SER A 146 21.99 -12.80 -6.71
CA SER A 146 22.46 -12.62 -5.33
C SER A 146 21.33 -12.88 -4.36
N TYR A 147 21.64 -13.43 -3.20
CA TYR A 147 20.71 -13.67 -2.10
C TYR A 147 20.93 -12.65 -1.00
N ILE A 148 19.84 -12.00 -0.58
CA ILE A 148 19.88 -10.97 0.45
C ILE A 148 19.02 -11.42 1.61
N SER A 149 19.63 -11.47 2.80
CA SER A 149 18.89 -11.72 4.05
C SER A 149 18.11 -10.45 4.42
N ILE A 150 16.80 -10.60 4.60
CA ILE A 150 15.92 -9.57 5.11
C ILE A 150 15.57 -9.94 6.56
N SER A 151 16.28 -9.37 7.52
CA SER A 151 15.79 -9.42 8.90
C SER A 151 14.50 -8.62 9.01
N LYS A 152 13.52 -9.11 9.81
CA LYS A 152 12.38 -8.26 10.19
C LYS A 152 12.93 -6.92 10.63
N GLY A 153 12.45 -5.85 10.01
CA GLY A 153 12.78 -4.49 10.42
C GLY A 153 12.63 -4.37 11.93
N ILE A 154 13.65 -3.88 12.50
CA ILE A 154 13.70 -3.64 13.94
C ILE A 154 12.68 -2.57 14.29
#